data_7757096dc355efadc53164c92a9b1a4f
#
_entry.id   7757096dc355efadc53164c92a9b1a4f
#
_cell.length_a   1.000
_cell.length_b   1.000
_cell.length_c   1.000
_cell.angle_alpha   90.00
_cell.angle_beta   90.00
_cell.angle_gamma   90.00
#
_symmetry.space_group_name_H-M   'P 1'
#
loop_
_entity.id
_entity.type
_entity.pdbx_description
1 polymer ?
#
loop_
_entity_poly.entity_id
_entity_poly.type
_entity_poly.pdbx_seq_one_letter_code
_entity_poly.pdbx_strand_id
1 'polypeptide(L)'
;MNTRPLRALRVLDLFCCQGGAGMGYHRAGFDITGVDLAAQPRYPFRFIQADALDYVREHGAEFDFIHASPPCQRYSRTQKIQHREHPDLIAPTRAALEATGRPWVIENVEEAARELRGPVTLCAAAFGMRTYRHRLFETGGGFTFTPPLHPAHWAPLTKMGRPRAAGHFAHYVGNFSGVAEARTDMGVGWMNRDGIRECIPPAYTQHIGAAVLVSRLGVAA
;
A
#
# COMPACT_ATOMS: atom_id res chain seq x y z
N MET A 1 -35.73 -13.48 13.36
CA MET A 1 -34.78 -13.24 12.26
C MET A 1 -33.36 -13.53 12.76
N ASN A 2 -32.76 -14.61 12.29
CA ASN A 2 -31.47 -15.09 12.79
C ASN A 2 -30.35 -14.27 12.09
N THR A 3 -29.94 -13.13 12.65
CA THR A 3 -28.84 -12.34 12.15
C THR A 3 -27.53 -13.03 12.53
N ARG A 4 -27.08 -13.95 11.66
CA ARG A 4 -25.71 -14.44 11.73
C ARG A 4 -24.78 -13.22 11.69
N PRO A 5 -23.86 -13.05 12.66
CA PRO A 5 -22.92 -11.94 12.59
C PRO A 5 -22.17 -12.04 11.26
N LEU A 6 -22.19 -10.96 10.47
CA LEU A 6 -21.42 -10.88 9.23
C LEU A 6 -19.95 -11.08 9.61
N ARG A 7 -19.32 -12.13 9.09
CA ARG A 7 -17.87 -12.31 9.31
C ARG A 7 -17.14 -11.10 8.71
N ALA A 8 -16.09 -10.64 9.36
CA ALA A 8 -15.20 -9.64 8.79
C ALA A 8 -14.67 -10.14 7.44
N LEU A 9 -14.66 -9.25 6.44
CA LEU A 9 -14.08 -9.55 5.14
C LEU A 9 -12.55 -9.70 5.29
N ARG A 10 -11.97 -10.66 4.57
CA ARG A 10 -10.54 -10.99 4.67
C ARG A 10 -9.75 -10.33 3.54
N VAL A 11 -8.68 -9.63 3.91
CA VAL A 11 -7.71 -9.05 2.97
C VAL A 11 -6.40 -9.81 3.02
N LEU A 12 -5.88 -10.15 1.84
CA LEU A 12 -4.52 -10.63 1.65
C LEU A 12 -3.62 -9.44 1.28
N ASP A 13 -2.60 -9.18 2.11
CA ASP A 13 -1.61 -8.11 1.94
C ASP A 13 -0.28 -8.74 1.48
N LEU A 14 -0.03 -8.72 0.17
CA LEU A 14 1.15 -9.31 -0.47
C LEU A 14 2.30 -8.31 -0.54
N PHE A 15 3.53 -8.80 -0.31
CA PHE A 15 4.73 -7.97 -0.16
C PHE A 15 4.56 -6.98 0.98
N CYS A 16 4.04 -7.46 2.10
CA CYS A 16 3.41 -6.65 3.14
C CYS A 16 4.38 -5.82 3.98
N CYS A 17 5.70 -6.05 3.93
CA CYS A 17 6.70 -5.35 4.75
C CYS A 17 6.24 -5.23 6.22
N GLN A 18 6.30 -4.03 6.81
CA GLN A 18 5.87 -3.80 8.20
C GLN A 18 4.37 -3.43 8.33
N GLY A 19 3.54 -3.68 7.30
CA GLY A 19 2.07 -3.66 7.40
C GLY A 19 1.41 -2.30 7.30
N GLY A 20 1.97 -1.37 6.52
CA GLY A 20 1.33 -0.07 6.30
C GLY A 20 0.00 -0.19 5.56
N ALA A 21 -0.03 -0.98 4.48
CA ALA A 21 -1.25 -1.26 3.74
C ALA A 21 -2.25 -2.04 4.58
N GLY A 22 -1.82 -3.13 5.21
CA GLY A 22 -2.67 -3.95 6.09
C GLY A 22 -3.35 -3.14 7.19
N MET A 23 -2.64 -2.16 7.80
CA MET A 23 -3.20 -1.31 8.86
C MET A 23 -4.37 -0.45 8.37
N GLY A 24 -4.32 0.05 7.14
CA GLY A 24 -5.43 0.83 6.60
C GLY A 24 -6.68 -0.01 6.37
N TYR A 25 -6.54 -1.20 5.81
CA TYR A 25 -7.66 -2.15 5.68
C TYR A 25 -8.19 -2.59 7.05
N HIS A 26 -7.31 -2.84 8.02
CA HIS A 26 -7.75 -3.14 9.39
C HIS A 26 -8.60 -2.02 9.98
N ARG A 27 -8.19 -0.76 9.82
CA ARG A 27 -8.98 0.42 10.26
C ARG A 27 -10.32 0.53 9.53
N ALA A 28 -10.45 0.02 8.34
CA ALA A 28 -11.70 -0.08 7.60
C ALA A 28 -12.56 -1.30 8.03
N GLY A 29 -12.08 -2.17 8.94
CA GLY A 29 -12.84 -3.28 9.51
C GLY A 29 -12.57 -4.66 8.88
N PHE A 30 -11.47 -4.83 8.15
CA PHE A 30 -11.09 -6.11 7.55
C PHE A 30 -10.19 -6.93 8.48
N ASP A 31 -10.24 -8.26 8.31
CA ASP A 31 -9.28 -9.21 8.85
C ASP A 31 -8.10 -9.37 7.89
N ILE A 32 -6.87 -9.22 8.38
CA ILE A 32 -5.67 -9.07 7.55
C ILE A 32 -4.76 -10.29 7.69
N THR A 33 -4.30 -10.81 6.56
CA THR A 33 -3.18 -11.74 6.47
C THR A 33 -2.12 -11.15 5.57
N GLY A 34 -0.91 -10.95 6.10
CA GLY A 34 0.25 -10.47 5.36
C GLY A 34 1.15 -11.59 4.90
N VAL A 35 1.73 -11.43 3.70
CA VAL A 35 2.71 -12.35 3.12
C VAL A 35 3.94 -11.56 2.67
N ASP A 36 5.11 -12.01 3.06
CA ASP A 36 6.39 -11.46 2.62
C ASP A 36 7.45 -12.57 2.60
N LEU A 37 8.41 -12.46 1.68
CA LEU A 37 9.52 -13.40 1.59
C LEU A 37 10.45 -13.29 2.81
N ALA A 38 10.66 -12.07 3.31
CA ALA A 38 11.47 -11.80 4.48
C ALA A 38 10.62 -11.83 5.76
N ALA A 39 11.21 -12.30 6.85
CA ALA A 39 10.56 -12.23 8.17
C ALA A 39 10.25 -10.78 8.55
N GLN A 40 9.02 -10.52 8.99
CA GLN A 40 8.53 -9.19 9.36
C GLN A 40 8.12 -9.12 10.85
N PRO A 41 9.06 -9.09 11.79
CA PRO A 41 8.75 -9.17 13.23
C PRO A 41 7.96 -7.96 13.76
N ARG A 42 7.80 -6.91 12.95
CA ARG A 42 6.99 -5.72 13.27
C ARG A 42 5.64 -5.70 12.58
N TYR A 43 5.29 -6.74 11.82
CA TYR A 43 3.98 -6.84 11.19
C TYR A 43 2.90 -7.05 12.26
N PRO A 44 1.85 -6.21 12.33
CA PRO A 44 0.94 -6.24 13.48
C PRO A 44 -0.23 -7.24 13.38
N PHE A 45 -0.30 -8.02 12.29
CA PHE A 45 -1.40 -8.95 12.02
C PHE A 45 -0.88 -10.38 11.80
N ARG A 46 -1.77 -11.27 11.35
CA ARG A 46 -1.37 -12.61 10.91
C ARG A 46 -0.34 -12.50 9.78
N PHE A 47 0.79 -13.16 9.96
CA PHE A 47 1.91 -13.11 9.03
C PHE A 47 2.29 -14.51 8.55
N ILE A 48 2.54 -14.62 7.25
CA ILE A 48 3.04 -15.83 6.58
C ILE A 48 4.34 -15.48 5.88
N GLN A 49 5.42 -16.16 6.23
CA GLN A 49 6.67 -16.02 5.51
C GLN A 49 6.67 -16.98 4.32
N ALA A 50 6.48 -16.44 3.11
CA ALA A 50 6.42 -17.20 1.87
C ALA A 50 6.71 -16.32 0.65
N ASP A 51 6.94 -16.93 -0.51
CA ASP A 51 6.87 -16.21 -1.78
C ASP A 51 5.44 -15.75 -2.03
N ALA A 52 5.27 -14.44 -2.31
CA ALA A 52 3.96 -13.83 -2.46
C ALA A 52 3.19 -14.35 -3.68
N LEU A 53 3.90 -14.66 -4.79
CA LEU A 53 3.26 -15.16 -6.00
C LEU A 53 2.82 -16.62 -5.85
N ASP A 54 3.60 -17.44 -5.19
CA ASP A 54 3.24 -18.82 -4.92
C ASP A 54 2.06 -18.88 -3.94
N TYR A 55 2.12 -18.09 -2.87
CA TYR A 55 1.05 -18.03 -1.89
C TYR A 55 -0.29 -17.56 -2.49
N VAL A 56 -0.29 -16.53 -3.33
CA VAL A 56 -1.55 -16.04 -3.94
C VAL A 56 -2.12 -17.02 -4.95
N ARG A 57 -1.30 -17.77 -5.68
CA ARG A 57 -1.77 -18.81 -6.61
C ARG A 57 -2.50 -19.93 -5.87
N GLU A 58 -2.01 -20.31 -4.70
CA GLU A 58 -2.58 -21.40 -3.90
C GLU A 58 -3.78 -20.95 -3.06
N HIS A 59 -3.71 -19.78 -2.43
CA HIS A 59 -4.65 -19.33 -1.40
C HIS A 59 -5.45 -18.07 -1.76
N GLY A 60 -5.12 -17.37 -2.85
CA GLY A 60 -5.73 -16.06 -3.17
C GLY A 60 -7.24 -16.10 -3.27
N ALA A 61 -7.81 -17.17 -3.80
CA ALA A 61 -9.26 -17.36 -3.90
C ALA A 61 -10.00 -17.46 -2.55
N GLU A 62 -9.30 -17.67 -1.45
CA GLU A 62 -9.87 -17.73 -0.11
C GLU A 62 -10.16 -16.34 0.49
N PHE A 63 -9.63 -15.28 -0.07
CA PHE A 63 -9.75 -13.91 0.42
C PHE A 63 -10.88 -13.16 -0.31
N ASP A 64 -11.39 -12.12 0.34
CA ASP A 64 -12.44 -11.28 -0.23
C ASP A 64 -11.88 -10.12 -1.03
N PHE A 65 -10.65 -9.70 -0.74
CA PHE A 65 -9.90 -8.65 -1.44
C PHE A 65 -8.40 -8.90 -1.34
N ILE A 66 -7.63 -8.52 -2.36
CA ILE A 66 -6.17 -8.71 -2.39
C ILE A 66 -5.48 -7.38 -2.68
N HIS A 67 -4.52 -7.01 -1.83
CA HIS A 67 -3.59 -5.91 -2.03
C HIS A 67 -2.21 -6.47 -2.34
N ALA A 68 -1.54 -5.93 -3.35
CA ALA A 68 -0.17 -6.31 -3.68
C ALA A 68 0.69 -5.08 -3.92
N SER A 69 1.87 -5.04 -3.27
CA SER A 69 2.86 -3.97 -3.44
C SER A 69 4.18 -4.57 -3.90
N PRO A 70 4.26 -5.06 -5.16
CA PRO A 70 5.47 -5.71 -5.64
C PRO A 70 6.67 -4.74 -5.60
N PRO A 71 7.89 -5.25 -5.35
CA PRO A 71 9.08 -4.44 -5.17
C PRO A 71 9.29 -3.40 -6.27
N CYS A 72 9.40 -2.12 -5.88
CA CYS A 72 9.64 -0.98 -6.78
C CYS A 72 11.12 -0.77 -7.13
N GLN A 73 12.01 -1.62 -6.64
CA GLN A 73 13.46 -1.42 -6.73
C GLN A 73 13.95 -1.31 -8.18
N ARG A 74 13.34 -2.01 -9.13
CA ARG A 74 13.63 -1.89 -10.57
C ARG A 74 13.37 -0.49 -11.12
N TYR A 75 12.40 0.24 -10.57
CA TYR A 75 11.93 1.53 -11.08
C TYR A 75 12.54 2.72 -10.33
N SER A 76 13.10 2.50 -9.12
CA SER A 76 13.61 3.59 -8.30
C SER A 76 14.85 4.28 -8.92
N ARG A 77 14.92 5.60 -8.78
CA ARG A 77 16.08 6.41 -9.28
C ARG A 77 17.42 5.94 -8.71
N THR A 78 17.43 5.37 -7.51
CA THR A 78 18.62 4.86 -6.83
C THR A 78 19.23 3.66 -7.55
N GLN A 79 18.46 2.91 -8.29
CA GLN A 79 18.93 1.74 -9.04
C GLN A 79 19.77 2.08 -10.25
N LYS A 80 19.49 3.21 -10.91
CA LYS A 80 20.33 3.73 -12.01
C LYS A 80 21.79 3.96 -11.58
N ILE A 81 22.02 4.06 -10.26
CA ILE A 81 23.34 4.28 -9.65
C ILE A 81 24.00 2.94 -9.24
N GLN A 82 23.23 1.90 -8.91
CA GLN A 82 23.74 0.65 -8.33
C GLN A 82 23.87 -0.52 -9.30
N HIS A 83 23.38 -0.43 -10.53
CA HIS A 83 23.42 -1.46 -11.60
C HIS A 83 23.02 -2.89 -11.13
N ARG A 84 22.10 -3.01 -10.17
CA ARG A 84 21.57 -4.30 -9.73
C ARG A 84 20.33 -4.65 -10.57
N GLU A 85 20.32 -5.83 -11.16
CA GLU A 85 19.11 -6.35 -11.81
C GLU A 85 18.12 -6.78 -10.75
N HIS A 86 16.93 -6.19 -10.76
CA HIS A 86 15.80 -6.63 -9.97
C HIS A 86 14.69 -7.12 -10.90
N PRO A 87 14.03 -8.24 -10.59
CA PRO A 87 12.97 -8.76 -11.43
C PRO A 87 11.80 -7.76 -11.49
N ASP A 88 11.18 -7.70 -12.66
CA ASP A 88 9.90 -7.03 -12.83
C ASP A 88 8.81 -7.97 -12.30
N LEU A 89 8.21 -7.61 -11.17
CA LEU A 89 7.17 -8.41 -10.55
C LEU A 89 5.75 -7.87 -10.77
N ILE A 90 5.57 -6.72 -11.43
CA ILE A 90 4.21 -6.16 -11.65
C ILE A 90 3.40 -7.06 -12.59
N ALA A 91 3.95 -7.42 -13.74
CA ALA A 91 3.22 -8.26 -14.70
C ALA A 91 2.90 -9.67 -14.16
N PRO A 92 3.84 -10.42 -13.55
CA PRO A 92 3.52 -11.72 -12.95
C PRO A 92 2.58 -11.61 -11.74
N THR A 93 2.67 -10.54 -10.94
CA THR A 93 1.70 -10.28 -9.86
C THR A 93 0.30 -10.10 -10.42
N ARG A 94 0.14 -9.26 -11.44
CA ARG A 94 -1.16 -9.04 -12.09
C ARG A 94 -1.76 -10.34 -12.60
N ALA A 95 -0.98 -11.16 -13.32
CA ALA A 95 -1.46 -12.44 -13.83
C ALA A 95 -1.92 -13.38 -12.71
N ALA A 96 -1.19 -13.44 -11.59
CA ALA A 96 -1.57 -14.25 -10.45
C ALA A 96 -2.85 -13.72 -9.77
N LEU A 97 -3.02 -12.40 -9.65
CA LEU A 97 -4.21 -11.78 -9.08
C LEU A 97 -5.45 -12.00 -9.97
N GLU A 98 -5.33 -11.82 -11.28
CA GLU A 98 -6.40 -12.08 -12.25
C GLU A 98 -6.90 -13.53 -12.16
N ALA A 99 -5.99 -14.49 -11.99
CA ALA A 99 -6.33 -15.91 -11.87
C ALA A 99 -7.14 -16.24 -10.60
N THR A 100 -7.10 -15.42 -9.55
CA THR A 100 -7.88 -15.64 -8.32
C THR A 100 -9.38 -15.40 -8.50
N GLY A 101 -9.78 -14.63 -9.52
CA GLY A 101 -11.15 -14.15 -9.70
C GLY A 101 -11.64 -13.20 -8.59
N ARG A 102 -10.75 -12.66 -7.77
CA ARG A 102 -11.08 -11.75 -6.67
C ARG A 102 -10.82 -10.30 -7.04
N PRO A 103 -11.51 -9.34 -6.41
CA PRO A 103 -11.17 -7.93 -6.48
C PRO A 103 -9.77 -7.67 -5.90
N TRP A 104 -8.98 -6.82 -6.58
CA TRP A 104 -7.60 -6.56 -6.16
C TRP A 104 -7.13 -5.16 -6.51
N VAL A 105 -6.02 -4.76 -5.88
CA VAL A 105 -5.20 -3.61 -6.26
C VAL A 105 -3.72 -3.99 -6.32
N ILE A 106 -3.00 -3.38 -7.27
CA ILE A 106 -1.53 -3.36 -7.30
C ILE A 106 -1.08 -1.93 -7.02
N GLU A 107 -0.24 -1.75 -6.02
CA GLU A 107 0.38 -0.46 -5.69
C GLU A 107 1.82 -0.40 -6.18
N ASN A 108 2.24 0.78 -6.65
CA ASN A 108 3.66 1.06 -6.89
C ASN A 108 3.97 2.57 -6.87
N VAL A 109 5.25 2.90 -7.04
CA VAL A 109 5.75 4.28 -7.14
C VAL A 109 5.44 4.91 -8.51
N GLU A 110 5.52 6.24 -8.61
CA GLU A 110 5.24 6.98 -9.86
C GLU A 110 6.16 6.55 -11.02
N GLU A 111 7.38 6.17 -10.73
CA GLU A 111 8.34 5.69 -11.72
C GLU A 111 7.93 4.37 -12.40
N ALA A 112 7.01 3.61 -11.80
CA ALA A 112 6.44 2.39 -12.36
C ALA A 112 5.18 2.61 -13.23
N ALA A 113 4.79 3.85 -13.49
CA ALA A 113 3.53 4.19 -14.16
C ALA A 113 3.32 3.47 -15.51
N ARG A 114 4.40 3.19 -16.25
CA ARG A 114 4.33 2.54 -17.56
C ARG A 114 3.98 1.05 -17.49
N GLU A 115 4.22 0.43 -16.33
CA GLU A 115 3.95 -0.99 -16.08
C GLU A 115 2.54 -1.22 -15.53
N LEU A 116 1.88 -0.15 -15.07
CA LEU A 116 0.52 -0.19 -14.50
C LEU A 116 -0.54 0.16 -15.56
N ARG A 117 -1.70 -0.48 -15.48
CA ARG A 117 -2.83 -0.27 -16.39
C ARG A 117 -3.83 0.71 -15.79
N GLY A 118 -3.92 1.92 -16.34
CA GLY A 118 -4.88 2.94 -15.90
C GLY A 118 -4.85 3.27 -14.41
N PRO A 119 -3.66 3.48 -13.80
CA PRO A 119 -3.56 3.60 -12.37
C PRO A 119 -4.18 4.89 -11.84
N VAL A 120 -4.75 4.82 -10.64
CA VAL A 120 -5.22 5.95 -9.85
C VAL A 120 -4.08 6.46 -8.97
N THR A 121 -3.86 7.77 -8.92
CA THR A 121 -2.84 8.38 -8.04
C THR A 121 -3.45 8.82 -6.71
N LEU A 122 -2.83 8.41 -5.59
CA LEU A 122 -3.11 8.96 -4.27
C LEU A 122 -1.94 9.83 -3.80
N CYS A 123 -2.28 10.97 -3.18
CA CYS A 123 -1.33 11.93 -2.59
C CYS A 123 -1.55 12.03 -1.09
N ALA A 124 -0.50 11.91 -0.28
CA ALA A 124 -0.63 11.94 1.19
C ALA A 124 -1.19 13.26 1.71
N ALA A 125 -0.95 14.36 1.04
CA ALA A 125 -1.53 15.66 1.40
C ALA A 125 -3.07 15.68 1.30
N ALA A 126 -3.68 14.87 0.43
CA ALA A 126 -5.14 14.72 0.35
C ALA A 126 -5.73 14.07 1.62
N PHE A 127 -4.91 13.41 2.42
CA PHE A 127 -5.28 12.77 3.69
C PHE A 127 -4.77 13.55 4.91
N GLY A 128 -4.39 14.83 4.76
CA GLY A 128 -3.94 15.69 5.84
C GLY A 128 -2.50 15.42 6.32
N MET A 129 -1.74 14.59 5.63
CA MET A 129 -0.35 14.32 5.99
C MET A 129 0.58 15.42 5.49
N ARG A 130 1.67 15.67 6.23
CA ARG A 130 2.69 16.66 5.86
C ARG A 130 3.81 16.06 5.00
N THR A 131 3.39 15.31 4.00
CA THR A 131 4.22 14.72 2.92
C THR A 131 3.35 14.56 1.68
N TYR A 132 3.93 14.57 0.49
CA TYR A 132 3.17 14.33 -0.75
C TYR A 132 3.09 12.85 -1.10
N ARG A 133 4.14 12.10 -0.94
CA ARG A 133 4.26 10.62 -1.09
C ARG A 133 3.25 10.00 -2.06
N HIS A 134 3.30 10.37 -3.33
CA HIS A 134 2.44 9.79 -4.35
C HIS A 134 2.62 8.27 -4.45
N ARG A 135 1.51 7.58 -4.66
CA ARG A 135 1.46 6.17 -5.00
C ARG A 135 0.40 5.92 -6.06
N LEU A 136 0.72 5.02 -6.95
CA LEU A 136 -0.14 4.59 -8.05
C LEU A 136 -0.82 3.29 -7.66
N PHE A 137 -2.10 3.18 -7.99
CA PHE A 137 -2.92 2.01 -7.70
C PHE A 137 -3.62 1.56 -8.97
N GLU A 138 -3.22 0.41 -9.50
CA GLU A 138 -3.97 -0.31 -10.52
C GLU A 138 -5.04 -1.17 -9.85
N THR A 139 -6.24 -1.25 -10.41
CA THR A 139 -7.36 -2.02 -9.87
C THR A 139 -7.80 -3.10 -10.83
N GLY A 140 -8.36 -4.20 -10.30
CA GLY A 140 -8.90 -5.27 -11.13
C GLY A 140 -9.89 -6.17 -10.40
N GLY A 141 -10.29 -7.26 -11.05
CA GLY A 141 -11.32 -8.17 -10.53
C GLY A 141 -12.69 -7.50 -10.38
N GLY A 142 -13.01 -6.53 -11.25
CA GLY A 142 -14.28 -5.77 -11.20
C GLY A 142 -14.34 -4.68 -10.14
N PHE A 143 -13.21 -4.36 -9.49
CA PHE A 143 -13.12 -3.32 -8.47
C PHE A 143 -12.54 -2.02 -9.04
N THR A 144 -13.12 -0.90 -8.66
CA THR A 144 -12.60 0.45 -8.90
C THR A 144 -12.89 1.34 -7.69
N PHE A 145 -12.16 2.44 -7.55
CA PHE A 145 -12.42 3.45 -6.53
C PHE A 145 -12.13 4.86 -7.06
N THR A 146 -12.76 5.86 -6.45
CA THR A 146 -12.53 7.27 -6.78
C THR A 146 -11.50 7.86 -5.81
N PRO A 147 -10.40 8.47 -6.30
CA PRO A 147 -9.45 9.13 -5.44
C PRO A 147 -10.05 10.41 -4.84
N PRO A 148 -9.61 10.86 -3.66
CA PRO A 148 -9.90 12.21 -3.20
C PRO A 148 -9.29 13.24 -4.16
N LEU A 149 -9.82 14.48 -4.12
CA LEU A 149 -9.27 15.58 -4.92
C LEU A 149 -7.78 15.76 -4.63
N HIS A 150 -6.97 15.77 -5.69
CA HIS A 150 -5.52 15.97 -5.55
C HIS A 150 -5.24 17.43 -5.15
N PRO A 151 -4.60 17.68 -3.99
CA PRO A 151 -4.35 19.03 -3.53
C PRO A 151 -3.22 19.71 -4.31
N ALA A 152 -3.22 21.03 -4.36
CA ALA A 152 -2.05 21.79 -4.82
C ALA A 152 -0.85 21.55 -3.89
N HIS A 153 0.34 21.41 -4.47
CA HIS A 153 1.60 21.25 -3.73
C HIS A 153 2.19 22.62 -3.37
N TRP A 154 1.64 23.23 -2.37
CA TRP A 154 2.05 24.59 -1.93
C TRP A 154 3.24 24.60 -0.97
N ALA A 155 3.41 23.52 -0.17
CA ALA A 155 4.47 23.45 0.82
C ALA A 155 5.78 22.97 0.19
N PRO A 156 6.92 23.64 0.42
CA PRO A 156 8.21 23.17 -0.03
C PRO A 156 8.60 21.89 0.73
N LEU A 157 9.35 21.00 0.08
CA LEU A 157 9.88 19.79 0.70
C LEU A 157 11.18 20.09 1.45
N THR A 158 11.30 19.58 2.66
CA THR A 158 12.58 19.53 3.37
C THR A 158 13.55 18.61 2.66
N LYS A 159 14.80 19.03 2.50
CA LYS A 159 15.87 18.19 1.93
C LYS A 159 16.04 16.90 2.73
N MET A 160 16.21 15.78 2.03
CA MET A 160 16.47 14.48 2.65
C MET A 160 17.63 14.57 3.66
N GLY A 161 17.49 13.85 4.78
CA GLY A 161 18.50 13.83 5.85
C GLY A 161 18.48 15.05 6.79
N ARG A 162 17.61 16.04 6.54
CA ARG A 162 17.43 17.19 7.43
C ARG A 162 16.15 17.08 8.25
N PRO A 163 16.12 17.61 9.50
CA PRO A 163 14.87 17.80 10.23
C PRO A 163 13.90 18.66 9.44
N ARG A 164 12.60 18.41 9.59
CA ARG A 164 11.58 19.19 8.88
C ARG A 164 11.59 20.65 9.34
N ALA A 165 11.74 21.56 8.38
CA ALA A 165 11.66 23.00 8.66
C ALA A 165 10.20 23.43 8.87
N ALA A 166 10.01 24.55 9.59
CA ALA A 166 8.68 25.13 9.78
C ALA A 166 8.03 25.47 8.43
N GLY A 167 6.76 25.13 8.25
CA GLY A 167 6.02 25.33 6.99
C GLY A 167 6.38 24.39 5.85
N HIS A 168 7.34 23.48 6.02
CA HIS A 168 7.74 22.51 5.02
C HIS A 168 7.02 21.17 5.23
N PHE A 169 6.89 20.40 4.13
CA PHE A 169 6.54 19.00 4.17
C PHE A 169 7.80 18.12 4.23
N ALA A 170 7.68 16.94 4.81
CA ALA A 170 8.76 15.99 4.90
C ALA A 170 8.83 15.08 3.67
N HIS A 171 10.02 14.57 3.39
CA HIS A 171 10.25 13.57 2.36
C HIS A 171 10.76 12.28 3.02
N TYR A 172 9.83 11.39 3.41
CA TYR A 172 10.12 10.16 4.15
C TYR A 172 10.61 9.02 3.24
N VAL A 173 11.71 9.27 2.53
CA VAL A 173 12.39 8.30 1.66
C VAL A 173 13.89 8.26 1.95
N GLY A 174 14.54 7.18 1.57
CA GLY A 174 15.97 7.01 1.75
C GLY A 174 16.40 7.21 3.21
N ASN A 175 17.48 7.96 3.44
CA ASN A 175 17.99 8.26 4.77
C ASN A 175 17.38 9.54 5.36
N PHE A 176 16.04 9.54 5.53
CA PHE A 176 15.32 10.69 6.11
C PHE A 176 15.59 10.85 7.62
N SER A 177 15.41 12.08 8.13
CA SER A 177 15.45 12.41 9.56
C SER A 177 14.03 12.44 10.15
N GLY A 178 13.91 12.36 11.49
CA GLY A 178 12.64 12.54 12.18
C GLY A 178 11.74 11.29 12.17
N VAL A 179 12.26 10.12 12.57
CA VAL A 179 11.49 8.86 12.60
C VAL A 179 10.23 8.98 13.48
N ALA A 180 10.34 9.61 14.66
CA ALA A 180 9.18 9.80 15.55
C ALA A 180 8.09 10.67 14.89
N GLU A 181 8.50 11.73 14.21
CA GLU A 181 7.62 12.62 13.45
C GLU A 181 6.94 11.89 12.28
N ALA A 182 7.71 11.10 11.52
CA ALA A 182 7.19 10.30 10.43
C ALA A 182 6.15 9.27 10.90
N ARG A 183 6.39 8.64 12.06
CA ARG A 183 5.43 7.73 12.70
C ARG A 183 4.10 8.42 12.99
N THR A 184 4.15 9.63 13.51
CA THR A 184 2.97 10.44 13.81
C THR A 184 2.26 10.89 12.54
N ASP A 185 2.99 11.49 11.59
CA ASP A 185 2.43 12.00 10.34
C ASP A 185 1.74 10.89 9.52
N MET A 186 2.30 9.69 9.49
CA MET A 186 1.76 8.56 8.71
C MET A 186 0.90 7.59 9.54
N GLY A 187 0.81 7.78 10.85
CA GLY A 187 0.03 6.90 11.73
C GLY A 187 0.58 5.48 11.83
N VAL A 188 1.92 5.31 11.87
CA VAL A 188 2.62 4.01 11.83
C VAL A 188 3.59 3.85 13.01
N GLY A 189 3.09 4.02 14.24
CA GLY A 189 3.87 4.08 15.47
C GLY A 189 4.80 2.87 15.74
N TRP A 190 4.46 1.69 15.19
CA TRP A 190 5.22 0.44 15.36
C TRP A 190 6.42 0.29 14.40
N MET A 191 6.47 1.08 13.31
CA MET A 191 7.49 0.92 12.27
C MET A 191 8.83 1.51 12.68
N ASN A 192 9.91 0.90 12.21
CA ASN A 192 11.23 1.53 12.22
C ASN A 192 11.44 2.39 10.96
N ARG A 193 12.61 3.00 10.79
CA ARG A 193 12.93 3.84 9.62
C ARG A 193 12.77 3.07 8.31
N ASP A 194 13.21 1.81 8.27
CA ASP A 194 13.18 1.00 7.06
C ASP A 194 11.73 0.71 6.64
N GLY A 195 10.87 0.33 7.58
CA GLY A 195 9.44 0.18 7.31
C GLY A 195 8.78 1.47 6.83
N ILE A 196 9.10 2.62 7.45
CA ILE A 196 8.51 3.92 7.06
C ILE A 196 8.88 4.31 5.63
N ARG A 197 10.13 4.14 5.21
CA ARG A 197 10.54 4.52 3.85
C ARG A 197 9.88 3.69 2.76
N GLU A 198 9.50 2.45 3.07
CA GLU A 198 8.80 1.53 2.17
C GLU A 198 7.27 1.56 2.35
N CYS A 199 6.79 2.13 3.44
CA CYS A 199 5.39 2.12 3.87
C CYS A 199 4.44 2.72 2.83
N ILE A 200 3.33 2.04 2.62
CA ILE A 200 2.11 2.62 2.07
C ILE A 200 1.37 3.27 3.23
N PRO A 201 1.05 4.57 3.19
CA PRO A 201 0.29 5.21 4.26
C PRO A 201 -1.03 4.49 4.53
N PRO A 202 -1.33 4.12 5.79
CA PRO A 202 -2.59 3.45 6.13
C PRO A 202 -3.85 4.19 5.65
N ALA A 203 -3.82 5.51 5.58
CA ALA A 203 -4.96 6.30 5.11
C ALA A 203 -5.34 5.99 3.65
N TYR A 204 -4.38 5.60 2.80
CA TYR A 204 -4.67 5.22 1.42
C TYR A 204 -5.51 3.94 1.37
N THR A 205 -5.05 2.92 2.06
CA THR A 205 -5.73 1.62 2.05
C THR A 205 -6.98 1.61 2.92
N GLN A 206 -7.10 2.50 3.90
CA GLN A 206 -8.37 2.75 4.60
C GLN A 206 -9.42 3.34 3.66
N HIS A 207 -9.03 4.30 2.79
CA HIS A 207 -9.91 4.85 1.76
C HIS A 207 -10.32 3.78 0.74
N ILE A 208 -9.37 2.98 0.25
CA ILE A 208 -9.63 1.87 -0.67
C ILE A 208 -10.55 0.83 0.00
N GLY A 209 -10.29 0.47 1.27
CA GLY A 209 -11.12 -0.46 2.04
C GLY A 209 -12.56 0.01 2.19
N ALA A 210 -12.77 1.31 2.44
CA ALA A 210 -14.12 1.87 2.47
C ALA A 210 -14.84 1.69 1.11
N ALA A 211 -14.16 1.92 -0.02
CA ALA A 211 -14.71 1.68 -1.35
C ALA A 211 -15.03 0.19 -1.60
N VAL A 212 -14.19 -0.73 -1.11
CA VAL A 212 -14.46 -2.18 -1.18
C VAL A 212 -15.75 -2.54 -0.43
N LEU A 213 -15.96 -1.98 0.77
CA LEU A 213 -17.19 -2.21 1.54
C LEU A 213 -18.42 -1.69 0.81
N VAL A 214 -18.36 -0.49 0.23
CA VAL A 214 -19.45 0.09 -0.56
C VAL A 214 -19.78 -0.79 -1.76
N SER A 215 -18.80 -1.24 -2.52
CA SER A 215 -18.99 -2.10 -3.68
C SER A 215 -19.64 -3.44 -3.32
N ARG A 216 -19.32 -4.00 -2.15
CA ARG A 216 -19.89 -5.26 -1.65
C ARG A 216 -21.32 -5.12 -1.16
N LEU A 217 -21.71 -3.96 -0.66
CA LEU A 217 -23.05 -3.67 -0.19
C LEU A 217 -24.02 -3.35 -1.35
N GLY A 218 -23.56 -3.25 -2.60
CA GLY A 218 -24.35 -2.92 -3.77
C GLY A 218 -24.90 -1.48 -3.74
N VAL A 219 -24.34 -0.61 -2.91
CA VAL A 219 -24.68 0.81 -2.88
C VAL A 219 -23.89 1.49 -3.98
N ALA A 220 -24.57 2.02 -5.01
CA ALA A 220 -23.92 2.86 -6.01
C ALA A 220 -23.32 4.11 -5.33
N ALA A 221 -22.05 4.42 -5.66
CA ALA A 221 -21.36 5.61 -5.17
C ALA A 221 -21.85 6.87 -5.87
#